data_91fd77c0eb8664145d9fb66a081ca8e9
#
_entry.id   91fd77c0eb8664145d9fb66a081ca8e9
#
_cell.length_a   1.000
_cell.length_b   1.000
_cell.length_c   1.000
_cell.angle_alpha   90.00
_cell.angle_beta   90.00
_cell.angle_gamma   90.00
#
_symmetry.space_group_name_H-M   'P 1'
#
loop_
_entity.id
_entity.type
_entity.pdbx_description
1 polymer ?
#
loop_
_entity_poly.entity_id
_entity_poly.type
_entity_poly.pdbx_seq_one_letter_code
_entity_poly.pdbx_strand_id
1 'polypeptide(L)'
;IVDEVVSVLIDDARTPLIISGPVPKGDIQMFDEYKPRVEKLVRMQRELVARIFTEAKTLLASGDRKQEEQGAILLLRAYKGLPKYKPLIKFLSEQGNKATLVKTENIYMQENNRRMPEITDELYFVIDEKQNSIDLTDKGHDTITAAGEDPNFFILPDVGSELAEIDKMNLTEEEKLEKKDQMVQSYAAKSERVHTVNQLLRAYTLFE
;
A
#
# COMPACT_ATOMS: atom_id res chain seq x y z
N ILE A 1 -9.70 13.07 28.17
CA ILE A 1 -9.98 14.16 27.22
C ILE A 1 -8.70 14.87 26.84
N VAL A 2 -7.90 15.27 27.82
CA VAL A 2 -6.61 15.91 27.52
C VAL A 2 -5.67 14.97 26.79
N ASP A 3 -5.65 13.72 27.18
CA ASP A 3 -4.83 12.70 26.52
C ASP A 3 -5.32 12.42 25.11
N GLU A 4 -6.61 12.36 24.91
CA GLU A 4 -7.19 12.21 23.58
C GLU A 4 -6.93 13.45 22.72
N VAL A 5 -7.07 14.63 23.27
CA VAL A 5 -6.76 15.89 22.59
C VAL A 5 -5.27 15.94 22.26
N VAL A 6 -4.41 15.54 23.19
CA VAL A 6 -2.97 15.45 22.95
C VAL A 6 -2.68 14.40 21.90
N SER A 7 -3.32 13.23 21.96
CA SER A 7 -3.16 12.19 20.97
C SER A 7 -3.63 12.64 19.59
N VAL A 8 -4.80 13.24 19.51
CA VAL A 8 -5.34 13.81 18.28
C VAL A 8 -4.45 14.95 17.79
N LEU A 9 -4.03 15.83 18.69
CA LEU A 9 -3.11 16.90 18.33
C LEU A 9 -1.75 16.37 17.92
N ILE A 10 -1.28 15.30 18.54
CA ILE A 10 -0.04 14.65 18.12
C ILE A 10 -0.21 14.05 16.73
N ASP A 11 -1.33 13.39 16.48
CA ASP A 11 -1.60 12.78 15.19
C ASP A 11 -1.88 13.83 14.11
N ASP A 12 -2.70 14.79 14.40
CA ASP A 12 -3.02 15.88 13.49
C ASP A 12 -1.88 16.88 13.40
N ALA A 13 -1.26 17.18 14.53
CA ALA A 13 -0.18 18.14 14.61
C ALA A 13 1.12 17.61 14.02
N ARG A 14 1.35 16.30 14.05
CA ARG A 14 2.50 15.73 13.34
C ARG A 14 2.49 16.10 11.87
N THR A 15 1.33 16.09 11.28
CA THR A 15 1.17 16.44 9.89
C THR A 15 1.37 17.94 9.63
N PRO A 16 0.68 18.85 10.32
CA PRO A 16 0.88 20.28 10.09
C PRO A 16 2.19 20.85 10.67
N LEU A 17 2.71 20.29 11.74
CA LEU A 17 3.96 20.75 12.33
C LEU A 17 5.18 20.53 11.43
N ILE A 18 5.13 19.51 10.62
CA ILE A 18 6.16 19.21 9.64
C ILE A 18 6.28 20.34 8.61
N ILE A 19 5.20 21.08 8.40
CA ILE A 19 5.12 22.11 7.36
C ILE A 19 5.92 23.35 7.73
N SER A 20 6.09 23.65 9.01
CA SER A 20 6.70 24.89 9.45
C SER A 20 8.22 24.86 9.58
N GLY A 21 8.84 23.71 9.41
CA GLY A 21 10.29 23.55 9.49
C GLY A 21 10.97 23.41 8.13
N PRO A 22 12.25 23.75 8.01
CA PRO A 22 13.00 23.43 6.81
C PRO A 22 13.10 21.92 6.66
N VAL A 23 12.77 21.42 5.48
CA VAL A 23 12.91 19.99 5.16
C VAL A 23 14.39 19.62 5.17
N PRO A 24 14.82 18.60 5.92
CA PRO A 24 16.19 18.15 5.90
C PRO A 24 16.63 17.79 4.47
N LYS A 25 17.86 18.11 4.12
CA LYS A 25 18.39 17.82 2.77
C LYS A 25 18.26 16.34 2.39
N GLY A 26 18.35 15.44 3.36
CA GLY A 26 18.20 14.02 3.15
C GLY A 26 16.79 13.62 2.66
N ASP A 27 15.78 14.31 3.17
CA ASP A 27 14.38 14.02 2.77
C ASP A 27 14.13 14.46 1.33
N ILE A 28 14.62 15.63 0.94
CA ILE A 28 14.51 16.11 -0.44
C ILE A 28 15.18 15.14 -1.40
N GLN A 29 16.37 14.67 -1.05
CA GLN A 29 17.12 13.72 -1.87
C GLN A 29 16.36 12.39 -2.00
N MET A 30 15.75 11.90 -0.93
CA MET A 30 14.92 10.71 -0.94
C MET A 30 13.68 10.87 -1.86
N PHE A 31 12.98 11.99 -1.77
CA PHE A 31 11.86 12.28 -2.65
C PHE A 31 12.30 12.28 -4.12
N ASP A 32 13.38 12.95 -4.44
CA ASP A 32 13.91 13.03 -5.81
C ASP A 32 14.33 11.65 -6.33
N GLU A 33 14.89 10.80 -5.48
CA GLU A 33 15.32 9.45 -5.85
C GLU A 33 14.14 8.52 -6.11
N TYR A 34 13.12 8.55 -5.25
CA TYR A 34 12.00 7.61 -5.34
C TYR A 34 10.83 8.10 -6.18
N LYS A 35 10.75 9.39 -6.44
CA LYS A 35 9.67 9.97 -7.25
C LYS A 35 9.53 9.30 -8.63
N PRO A 36 10.60 9.12 -9.44
CA PRO A 36 10.46 8.43 -10.73
C PRO A 36 9.99 6.98 -10.60
N ARG A 37 10.42 6.29 -9.54
CA ARG A 37 10.02 4.90 -9.29
C ARG A 37 8.53 4.81 -8.97
N VAL A 38 8.03 5.73 -8.14
CA VAL A 38 6.62 5.80 -7.75
C VAL A 38 5.76 6.22 -8.94
N GLU A 39 6.19 7.20 -9.73
CA GLU A 39 5.50 7.63 -10.94
C GLU A 39 5.33 6.47 -11.93
N LYS A 40 6.38 5.70 -12.13
CA LYS A 40 6.34 4.50 -12.98
C LYS A 40 5.35 3.48 -12.42
N LEU A 41 5.39 3.23 -11.12
CA LEU A 41 4.51 2.27 -10.45
C LEU A 41 3.03 2.68 -10.61
N VAL A 42 2.72 3.95 -10.38
CA VAL A 42 1.36 4.49 -10.51
C VAL A 42 0.87 4.40 -11.95
N ARG A 43 1.73 4.70 -12.91
CA ARG A 43 1.39 4.58 -14.34
C ARG A 43 1.08 3.12 -14.70
N MET A 44 1.91 2.19 -14.26
CA MET A 44 1.69 0.76 -14.50
C MET A 44 0.39 0.29 -13.88
N GLN A 45 0.07 0.75 -12.68
CA GLN A 45 -1.19 0.44 -12.01
C GLN A 45 -2.39 1.01 -12.76
N ARG A 46 -2.32 2.24 -13.23
CA ARG A 46 -3.39 2.86 -14.03
C ARG A 46 -3.65 2.07 -15.32
N GLU A 47 -2.62 1.69 -16.02
CA GLU A 47 -2.73 0.88 -17.23
C GLU A 47 -3.35 -0.49 -16.95
N LEU A 48 -2.91 -1.14 -15.88
CA LEU A 48 -3.44 -2.42 -15.44
C LEU A 48 -4.92 -2.32 -15.07
N VAL A 49 -5.28 -1.33 -14.26
CA VAL A 49 -6.68 -1.11 -13.83
C VAL A 49 -7.58 -0.79 -15.02
N ALA A 50 -7.13 0.04 -15.94
CA ALA A 50 -7.90 0.36 -17.13
C ALA A 50 -8.21 -0.90 -17.96
N ARG A 51 -7.23 -1.77 -18.15
CA ARG A 51 -7.40 -3.04 -18.87
C ARG A 51 -8.35 -3.98 -18.12
N ILE A 52 -8.13 -4.16 -16.83
CA ILE A 52 -8.97 -5.01 -15.97
C ILE A 52 -10.40 -4.53 -15.96
N PHE A 53 -10.60 -3.23 -15.82
CA PHE A 53 -11.94 -2.63 -15.80
C PHE A 53 -12.68 -2.82 -17.12
N THR A 54 -12.02 -2.66 -18.24
CA THR A 54 -12.61 -2.89 -19.57
C THR A 54 -13.06 -4.34 -19.70
N GLU A 55 -12.24 -5.28 -19.30
CA GLU A 55 -12.58 -6.71 -19.30
C GLU A 55 -13.73 -7.01 -18.34
N ALA A 56 -13.72 -6.41 -17.15
CA ALA A 56 -14.79 -6.56 -16.17
C ALA A 56 -16.15 -6.15 -16.74
N LYS A 57 -16.22 -5.02 -17.42
CA LYS A 57 -17.47 -4.55 -18.05
C LYS A 57 -17.98 -5.53 -19.11
N THR A 58 -17.08 -6.04 -19.93
CA THR A 58 -17.42 -7.01 -20.96
C THR A 58 -18.00 -8.30 -20.37
N LEU A 59 -17.34 -8.83 -19.35
CA LEU A 59 -17.78 -10.05 -18.68
C LEU A 59 -19.09 -9.87 -17.92
N LEU A 60 -19.28 -8.75 -17.25
CA LEU A 60 -20.51 -8.44 -16.53
C LEU A 60 -21.74 -8.27 -17.47
N ALA A 61 -21.49 -7.88 -18.71
CA ALA A 61 -22.54 -7.72 -19.72
C ALA A 61 -22.81 -8.99 -20.53
N SER A 62 -22.10 -10.08 -20.28
CA SER A 62 -22.16 -11.28 -21.13
C SER A 62 -23.45 -12.07 -21.02
N GLY A 63 -24.16 -11.99 -19.89
CA GLY A 63 -25.34 -12.81 -19.60
C GLY A 63 -25.02 -14.25 -19.18
N ASP A 64 -23.77 -14.64 -19.15
CA ASP A 64 -23.31 -15.94 -18.64
C ASP A 64 -22.86 -15.81 -17.18
N ARG A 65 -23.45 -16.62 -16.32
CA ARG A 65 -23.20 -16.57 -14.87
C ARG A 65 -21.71 -16.67 -14.50
N LYS A 66 -21.00 -17.59 -15.13
CA LYS A 66 -19.56 -17.78 -14.83
C LYS A 66 -18.74 -16.56 -15.25
N GLN A 67 -19.05 -16.00 -16.40
CA GLN A 67 -18.39 -14.79 -16.88
C GLN A 67 -18.73 -13.58 -16.01
N GLU A 68 -19.98 -13.47 -15.56
CA GLU A 68 -20.38 -12.41 -14.64
C GLU A 68 -19.68 -12.52 -13.29
N GLU A 69 -19.54 -13.73 -12.75
CA GLU A 69 -18.77 -13.96 -11.52
C GLU A 69 -17.29 -13.54 -11.70
N GLN A 70 -16.69 -13.90 -12.83
CA GLN A 70 -15.33 -13.49 -13.14
C GLN A 70 -15.23 -11.98 -13.34
N GLY A 71 -16.20 -11.37 -14.00
CA GLY A 71 -16.28 -9.92 -14.16
C GLY A 71 -16.40 -9.19 -12.83
N ALA A 72 -17.14 -9.74 -11.88
CA ALA A 72 -17.26 -9.18 -10.53
C ALA A 72 -15.93 -9.21 -9.77
N ILE A 73 -15.15 -10.28 -9.93
CA ILE A 73 -13.80 -10.39 -9.37
C ILE A 73 -12.89 -9.30 -9.96
N LEU A 74 -12.92 -9.12 -11.27
CA LEU A 74 -12.13 -8.09 -11.93
C LEU A 74 -12.56 -6.68 -11.54
N LEU A 75 -13.86 -6.45 -11.35
CA LEU A 75 -14.39 -5.19 -10.85
C LEU A 75 -13.86 -4.87 -9.46
N LEU A 76 -13.87 -5.84 -8.57
CA LEU A 76 -13.31 -5.68 -7.22
C LEU A 76 -11.81 -5.39 -7.25
N ARG A 77 -11.08 -6.10 -8.11
CA ARG A 77 -9.63 -5.85 -8.29
C ARG A 77 -9.37 -4.43 -8.76
N ALA A 78 -10.09 -3.95 -9.74
CA ALA A 78 -9.97 -2.58 -10.22
C ALA A 78 -10.26 -1.56 -9.11
N TYR A 79 -11.28 -1.82 -8.32
CA TYR A 79 -11.65 -0.96 -7.19
C TYR A 79 -10.57 -0.94 -6.10
N LYS A 80 -10.00 -2.08 -5.76
CA LYS A 80 -8.90 -2.15 -4.79
C LYS A 80 -7.62 -1.48 -5.30
N GLY A 81 -7.42 -1.48 -6.60
CA GLY A 81 -6.24 -0.86 -7.21
C GLY A 81 -6.33 0.65 -7.36
N LEU A 82 -7.45 1.17 -7.83
CA LEU A 82 -7.69 2.61 -8.01
C LEU A 82 -9.18 2.93 -7.78
N PRO A 83 -9.60 3.08 -6.53
CA PRO A 83 -11.02 3.32 -6.21
C PRO A 83 -11.53 4.67 -6.75
N LYS A 84 -10.66 5.62 -7.03
CA LYS A 84 -11.01 6.94 -7.58
C LYS A 84 -10.88 7.03 -9.11
N TYR A 85 -10.61 5.93 -9.78
CA TYR A 85 -10.57 5.88 -11.23
C TYR A 85 -11.92 6.33 -11.80
N LYS A 86 -11.93 7.43 -12.55
CA LYS A 86 -13.16 8.09 -12.98
C LYS A 86 -14.14 7.19 -13.74
N PRO A 87 -13.69 6.40 -14.74
CA PRO A 87 -14.61 5.46 -15.42
C PRO A 87 -15.23 4.44 -14.48
N LEU A 88 -14.47 3.98 -13.47
CA LEU A 88 -14.96 3.04 -12.46
C LEU A 88 -16.02 3.69 -11.58
N ILE A 89 -15.79 4.91 -11.10
CA ILE A 89 -16.76 5.66 -10.29
C ILE A 89 -18.06 5.84 -11.07
N LYS A 90 -17.98 6.21 -12.34
CA LYS A 90 -19.14 6.35 -13.22
C LYS A 90 -19.90 5.04 -13.35
N PHE A 91 -19.19 3.94 -13.57
CA PHE A 91 -19.78 2.61 -13.69
C PHE A 91 -20.49 2.18 -12.39
N LEU A 92 -19.89 2.45 -11.23
CA LEU A 92 -20.47 2.13 -9.94
C LEU A 92 -21.68 2.99 -9.59
N SER A 93 -21.84 4.15 -10.21
CA SER A 93 -23.04 4.98 -10.06
C SER A 93 -24.26 4.41 -10.78
N GLU A 94 -24.05 3.54 -11.72
CA GLU A 94 -25.13 2.85 -12.43
C GLU A 94 -25.80 1.80 -11.55
N GLN A 95 -27.10 1.62 -11.74
CA GLN A 95 -27.92 0.76 -10.88
C GLN A 95 -27.40 -0.69 -10.87
N GLY A 96 -27.21 -1.23 -9.68
CA GLY A 96 -26.82 -2.62 -9.46
C GLY A 96 -25.31 -2.88 -9.43
N ASN A 97 -24.51 -2.02 -10.03
CA ASN A 97 -23.06 -2.26 -10.14
C ASN A 97 -22.35 -2.16 -8.78
N LYS A 98 -22.72 -1.19 -7.98
CA LYS A 98 -22.19 -1.05 -6.62
C LYS A 98 -22.59 -2.23 -5.74
N ALA A 99 -23.80 -2.71 -5.87
CA ALA A 99 -24.27 -3.89 -5.12
C ALA A 99 -23.44 -5.13 -5.49
N THR A 100 -23.12 -5.31 -6.76
CA THR A 100 -22.24 -6.38 -7.24
C THR A 100 -20.85 -6.28 -6.61
N LEU A 101 -20.28 -5.08 -6.59
CA LEU A 101 -18.99 -4.83 -5.96
C LEU A 101 -19.01 -5.18 -4.47
N VAL A 102 -19.97 -4.67 -3.72
CA VAL A 102 -20.10 -4.90 -2.27
C VAL A 102 -20.29 -6.38 -1.96
N LYS A 103 -21.14 -7.06 -2.71
CA LYS A 103 -21.37 -8.50 -2.55
C LYS A 103 -20.08 -9.29 -2.76
N THR A 104 -19.35 -8.98 -3.80
CA THR A 104 -18.08 -9.65 -4.11
C THR A 104 -17.03 -9.36 -3.04
N GLU A 105 -16.91 -8.11 -2.62
CA GLU A 105 -16.00 -7.73 -1.53
C GLU A 105 -16.29 -8.51 -0.26
N ASN A 106 -17.56 -8.61 0.13
CA ASN A 106 -17.96 -9.34 1.32
C ASN A 106 -17.57 -10.83 1.27
N ILE A 107 -17.65 -11.45 0.10
CA ILE A 107 -17.23 -12.85 -0.08
C ILE A 107 -15.73 -13.00 0.20
N TYR A 108 -14.91 -12.10 -0.33
CA TYR A 108 -13.45 -12.16 -0.18
C TYR A 108 -12.95 -11.64 1.16
N MET A 109 -13.76 -10.87 1.90
CA MET A 109 -13.45 -10.42 3.25
C MET A 109 -13.74 -11.47 4.33
N GLN A 110 -14.43 -12.53 4.01
CA GLN A 110 -14.71 -13.60 4.96
C GLN A 110 -13.43 -14.25 5.46
N GLU A 111 -13.50 -14.90 6.60
CA GLU A 111 -12.36 -15.60 7.23
C GLU A 111 -11.12 -14.69 7.40
N ASN A 112 -11.34 -13.47 7.91
CA ASN A 112 -10.28 -12.48 8.13
C ASN A 112 -9.51 -12.14 6.86
N ASN A 113 -10.21 -11.95 5.75
CA ASN A 113 -9.64 -11.60 4.44
C ASN A 113 -8.73 -12.70 3.86
N ARG A 114 -8.88 -13.92 4.27
CA ARG A 114 -8.02 -15.02 3.84
C ARG A 114 -7.91 -15.14 2.31
N ARG A 115 -9.01 -14.86 1.61
CA ARG A 115 -9.07 -14.95 0.15
C ARG A 115 -8.78 -13.64 -0.56
N MET A 116 -8.64 -12.54 0.17
CA MET A 116 -8.40 -11.23 -0.44
C MET A 116 -7.13 -11.19 -1.32
N PRO A 117 -6.03 -11.89 -1.00
CA PRO A 117 -4.87 -11.96 -1.88
C PRO A 117 -5.17 -12.47 -3.29
N GLU A 118 -6.18 -13.32 -3.47
CA GLU A 118 -6.62 -13.75 -4.81
C GLU A 118 -7.04 -12.56 -5.69
N ILE A 119 -7.53 -11.50 -5.07
CA ILE A 119 -7.92 -10.26 -5.74
C ILE A 119 -6.74 -9.33 -5.92
N THR A 120 -5.93 -9.14 -4.88
CA THR A 120 -4.96 -8.05 -4.77
C THR A 120 -3.56 -8.40 -5.28
N ASP A 121 -3.18 -9.66 -5.36
CA ASP A 121 -1.82 -10.07 -5.74
C ASP A 121 -1.44 -9.66 -7.17
N GLU A 122 -2.40 -9.47 -8.04
CA GLU A 122 -2.19 -9.02 -9.41
C GLU A 122 -1.89 -7.51 -9.51
N LEU A 123 -2.20 -6.76 -8.47
CA LEU A 123 -1.98 -5.32 -8.40
C LEU A 123 -0.55 -5.02 -7.94
N TYR A 124 -0.09 -3.81 -8.22
CA TYR A 124 1.19 -3.30 -7.70
C TYR A 124 1.05 -2.72 -6.31
N PHE A 125 -0.09 -2.12 -6.00
CA PHE A 125 -0.44 -1.63 -4.67
C PHE A 125 -1.96 -1.70 -4.48
N VAL A 126 -2.38 -1.65 -3.22
CA VAL A 126 -3.78 -1.73 -2.81
C VAL A 126 -4.14 -0.48 -2.03
N ILE A 127 -5.24 0.16 -2.40
CA ILE A 127 -5.76 1.33 -1.72
C ILE A 127 -6.98 0.95 -0.89
N ASP A 128 -6.95 1.27 0.39
CA ASP A 128 -8.10 1.18 1.28
C ASP A 128 -8.56 2.60 1.64
N GLU A 129 -9.65 3.05 1.02
CA GLU A 129 -10.20 4.38 1.27
C GLU A 129 -10.72 4.53 2.70
N LYS A 130 -11.26 3.47 3.30
CA LYS A 130 -11.81 3.51 4.66
C LYS A 130 -10.73 3.78 5.70
N GLN A 131 -9.58 3.15 5.52
CA GLN A 131 -8.42 3.32 6.39
C GLN A 131 -7.45 4.39 5.89
N ASN A 132 -7.73 4.94 4.71
CA ASN A 132 -6.84 5.90 4.06
C ASN A 132 -5.41 5.38 3.96
N SER A 133 -5.27 4.12 3.61
CA SER A 133 -3.99 3.43 3.52
C SER A 133 -3.68 2.96 2.11
N ILE A 134 -2.40 2.89 1.80
CA ILE A 134 -1.87 2.32 0.56
C ILE A 134 -0.77 1.35 0.93
N ASP A 135 -0.89 0.11 0.45
CA ASP A 135 0.09 -0.94 0.70
C ASP A 135 0.60 -1.50 -0.61
N LEU A 136 1.92 -1.61 -0.73
CA LEU A 136 2.54 -2.29 -1.86
C LEU A 136 2.30 -3.80 -1.73
N THR A 137 1.99 -4.43 -2.86
CA THR A 137 1.99 -5.89 -2.97
C THR A 137 3.40 -6.39 -3.19
N ASP A 138 3.60 -7.70 -3.16
CA ASP A 138 4.90 -8.30 -3.51
C ASP A 138 5.33 -7.89 -4.92
N LYS A 139 4.40 -7.86 -5.86
CA LYS A 139 4.62 -7.40 -7.22
C LYS A 139 5.04 -5.93 -7.26
N GLY A 140 4.44 -5.09 -6.41
CA GLY A 140 4.81 -3.68 -6.26
C GLY A 140 6.20 -3.51 -5.68
N HIS A 141 6.54 -4.27 -4.64
CA HIS A 141 7.88 -4.26 -4.06
C HIS A 141 8.96 -4.65 -5.08
N ASP A 142 8.71 -5.72 -5.84
CA ASP A 142 9.63 -6.17 -6.88
C ASP A 142 9.82 -5.11 -7.98
N THR A 143 8.74 -4.42 -8.32
CA THR A 143 8.76 -3.41 -9.39
C THR A 143 9.49 -2.14 -8.94
N ILE A 144 9.32 -1.72 -7.70
CA ILE A 144 9.95 -0.49 -7.18
C ILE A 144 11.41 -0.70 -6.77
N THR A 145 11.80 -1.94 -6.48
CA THR A 145 13.18 -2.28 -6.10
C THR A 145 14.06 -2.28 -7.34
N ALA A 146 15.18 -1.55 -7.28
CA ALA A 146 16.13 -1.49 -8.39
C ALA A 146 16.96 -2.78 -8.49
N ALA A 147 17.51 -3.02 -9.67
CA ALA A 147 18.41 -4.14 -9.89
C ALA A 147 19.63 -4.03 -8.98
N GLY A 148 19.92 -5.09 -8.25
CA GLY A 148 21.04 -5.14 -7.30
C GLY A 148 20.72 -4.64 -5.90
N GLU A 149 19.53 -4.11 -5.67
CA GLU A 149 19.07 -3.79 -4.32
C GLU A 149 18.58 -5.06 -3.61
N ASP A 150 18.60 -5.03 -2.26
CA ASP A 150 18.00 -6.08 -1.45
C ASP A 150 16.51 -6.24 -1.80
N PRO A 151 16.02 -7.47 -2.07
CA PRO A 151 14.58 -7.69 -2.31
C PRO A 151 13.67 -7.15 -1.22
N ASN A 152 14.17 -7.05 0.01
CA ASN A 152 13.43 -6.51 1.16
C ASN A 152 13.70 -5.02 1.40
N PHE A 153 14.22 -4.30 0.42
CA PHE A 153 14.64 -2.90 0.55
C PHE A 153 13.52 -1.97 1.05
N PHE A 154 12.29 -2.22 0.62
CA PHE A 154 11.10 -1.46 1.01
C PHE A 154 10.19 -2.22 1.99
N ILE A 155 10.65 -3.33 2.57
CA ILE A 155 9.89 -4.13 3.51
C ILE A 155 10.44 -3.90 4.91
N LEU A 156 9.56 -3.51 5.84
CA LEU A 156 9.95 -3.33 7.24
C LEU A 156 10.11 -4.68 7.91
N PRO A 157 11.25 -4.92 8.61
CA PRO A 157 11.43 -6.13 9.39
C PRO A 157 10.56 -6.11 10.65
N ASP A 158 10.27 -7.30 11.18
CA ASP A 158 9.66 -7.44 12.50
C ASP A 158 10.73 -7.25 13.57
N VAL A 159 10.79 -6.05 14.11
CA VAL A 159 11.78 -5.64 15.11
C VAL A 159 11.73 -6.52 16.34
N GLY A 160 10.52 -6.88 16.81
CA GLY A 160 10.36 -7.72 17.98
C GLY A 160 10.99 -9.11 17.81
N SER A 161 10.72 -9.73 16.68
CA SER A 161 11.30 -11.03 16.34
C SER A 161 12.82 -10.97 16.19
N GLU A 162 13.33 -9.95 15.52
CA GLU A 162 14.77 -9.79 15.32
C GLU A 162 15.51 -9.52 16.64
N LEU A 163 14.94 -8.71 17.52
CA LEU A 163 15.50 -8.48 18.85
C LEU A 163 15.53 -9.77 19.67
N ALA A 164 14.45 -10.56 19.62
CA ALA A 164 14.38 -11.83 20.31
C ALA A 164 15.43 -12.84 19.78
N GLU A 165 15.68 -12.86 18.49
CA GLU A 165 16.73 -13.69 17.90
C GLU A 165 18.12 -13.29 18.37
N ILE A 166 18.40 -11.98 18.46
CA ILE A 166 19.67 -11.48 19.00
C ILE A 166 19.86 -11.93 20.46
N ASP A 167 18.80 -11.90 21.27
CA ASP A 167 18.86 -12.35 22.66
C ASP A 167 19.19 -13.85 22.81
N LYS A 168 18.81 -14.65 21.81
CA LYS A 168 19.10 -16.09 21.78
C LYS A 168 20.51 -16.41 21.30
N MET A 169 21.22 -15.46 20.72
CA MET A 169 22.57 -15.68 20.21
C MET A 169 23.55 -15.87 21.36
N ASN A 170 24.55 -16.72 21.14
CA ASN A 170 25.63 -16.95 22.13
C ASN A 170 26.70 -15.84 22.01
N LEU A 171 26.33 -14.63 22.40
CA LEU A 171 27.16 -13.44 22.35
C LEU A 171 27.26 -12.80 23.74
N THR A 172 28.27 -11.96 23.94
CA THR A 172 28.36 -11.15 25.15
C THR A 172 27.24 -10.11 25.19
N GLU A 173 26.96 -9.54 26.34
CA GLU A 173 25.93 -8.50 26.49
C GLU A 173 26.28 -7.24 25.67
N GLU A 174 27.57 -6.91 25.57
CA GLU A 174 28.07 -5.78 24.77
C GLU A 174 27.83 -6.02 23.26
N GLU A 175 28.13 -7.23 22.79
CA GLU A 175 27.92 -7.61 21.39
C GLU A 175 26.43 -7.65 21.03
N LYS A 176 25.57 -8.13 21.94
CA LYS A 176 24.13 -8.09 21.77
C LYS A 176 23.60 -6.67 21.68
N LEU A 177 24.07 -5.80 22.57
CA LEU A 177 23.66 -4.39 22.57
C LEU A 177 24.05 -3.70 21.26
N GLU A 178 25.27 -3.93 20.77
CA GLU A 178 25.74 -3.38 19.50
C GLU A 178 24.89 -3.87 18.33
N LYS A 179 24.58 -5.17 18.28
CA LYS A 179 23.71 -5.73 17.23
C LYS A 179 22.30 -5.15 17.28
N LYS A 180 21.73 -5.00 18.48
CA LYS A 180 20.40 -4.38 18.66
C LYS A 180 20.40 -2.94 18.18
N ASP A 181 21.43 -2.18 18.49
CA ASP A 181 21.58 -0.79 18.07
C ASP A 181 21.69 -0.68 16.55
N GLN A 182 22.51 -1.49 15.91
CA GLN A 182 22.65 -1.56 14.46
C GLN A 182 21.32 -1.92 13.79
N MET A 183 20.58 -2.85 14.36
CA MET A 183 19.29 -3.27 13.83
C MET A 183 18.26 -2.14 13.93
N VAL A 184 18.21 -1.44 15.07
CA VAL A 184 17.30 -0.28 15.26
C VAL A 184 17.65 0.84 14.28
N GLN A 185 18.91 1.14 14.04
CA GLN A 185 19.34 2.14 13.06
C GLN A 185 18.95 1.74 11.65
N SER A 186 19.13 0.48 11.27
CA SER A 186 18.72 -0.06 9.98
C SER A 186 17.19 0.02 9.80
N TYR A 187 16.44 -0.29 10.86
CA TYR A 187 14.98 -0.16 10.85
C TYR A 187 14.55 1.29 10.64
N ALA A 188 15.16 2.23 11.33
CA ALA A 188 14.84 3.65 11.18
C ALA A 188 15.04 4.12 9.74
N ALA A 189 16.15 3.76 9.11
CA ALA A 189 16.41 4.09 7.72
C ALA A 189 15.39 3.48 6.75
N LYS A 190 15.03 2.21 6.96
CA LYS A 190 14.00 1.53 6.16
C LYS A 190 12.62 2.15 6.38
N SER A 191 12.30 2.51 7.61
CA SER A 191 11.03 3.15 7.96
C SER A 191 10.86 4.50 7.25
N GLU A 192 11.89 5.32 7.24
CA GLU A 192 11.89 6.59 6.50
C GLU A 192 11.65 6.39 5.01
N ARG A 193 12.33 5.41 4.42
CA ARG A 193 12.20 5.07 3.01
C ARG A 193 10.78 4.63 2.66
N VAL A 194 10.22 3.72 3.43
CA VAL A 194 8.83 3.24 3.25
C VAL A 194 7.84 4.38 3.42
N HIS A 195 8.06 5.24 4.42
CA HIS A 195 7.22 6.41 4.64
C HIS A 195 7.24 7.37 3.45
N THR A 196 8.40 7.66 2.91
CA THR A 196 8.56 8.51 1.72
C THR A 196 7.82 7.94 0.51
N VAL A 197 7.97 6.65 0.26
CA VAL A 197 7.25 5.96 -0.83
C VAL A 197 5.75 6.05 -0.64
N ASN A 198 5.25 5.81 0.57
CA ASN A 198 3.83 5.89 0.87
C ASN A 198 3.27 7.31 0.70
N GLN A 199 4.02 8.32 1.10
CA GLN A 199 3.63 9.71 0.88
C GLN A 199 3.55 10.05 -0.60
N LEU A 200 4.51 9.61 -1.40
CA LEU A 200 4.49 9.79 -2.85
C LEU A 200 3.32 9.07 -3.51
N LEU A 201 3.05 7.83 -3.12
CA LEU A 201 1.91 7.08 -3.61
C LEU A 201 0.58 7.79 -3.30
N ARG A 202 0.43 8.30 -2.09
CA ARG A 202 -0.76 9.07 -1.70
C ARG A 202 -0.92 10.33 -2.53
N ALA A 203 0.16 11.05 -2.76
CA ALA A 203 0.14 12.27 -3.57
C ALA A 203 -0.35 11.98 -4.99
N TYR A 204 0.06 10.86 -5.58
CA TYR A 204 -0.33 10.49 -6.94
C TYR A 204 -1.68 9.80 -7.07
N THR A 205 -2.27 9.31 -5.98
CA THR A 205 -3.47 8.47 -6.05
C THR A 205 -4.67 8.99 -5.26
N LEU A 206 -4.45 9.69 -4.16
CA LEU A 206 -5.52 10.13 -3.26
C LEU A 206 -5.87 11.62 -3.42
N PHE A 207 -4.99 12.40 -3.98
CA PHE A 207 -5.16 13.85 -4.09
C PHE A 207 -5.34 14.36 -5.53
N GLU A 208 -5.52 13.49 -6.49
CA GLU A 208 -5.86 13.86 -7.88
C GLU A 208 -7.35 14.07 -8.09
#